data_744b3203cca406f2b12d6720f3b47ca2
#
_entry.id   744b3203cca406f2b12d6720f3b47ca2
#
_cell.length_a   1.000
_cell.length_b   1.000
_cell.length_c   1.000
_cell.angle_alpha   90.00
_cell.angle_beta   90.00
_cell.angle_gamma   90.00
#
_symmetry.space_group_name_H-M   'P 1'
#
loop_
_entity.id
_entity.type
_entity.pdbx_description
1 polymer ?
#
loop_
_entity_poly.entity_id
_entity_poly.type
_entity_poly.pdbx_seq_one_letter_code
_entity_poly.pdbx_strand_id
1 'polypeptide(L)'
;MCIRDRYMPYTVELGRSFVSLDYQNVRKNSKSIFALDNLWDGLGALTVINPDVRYFFGKMTMYPSYIRIGRDMILYFLKKHFDDKDHLIVPIHPLSYEHPEEQLAKIFTGADFREDYRILNREIRHLGFNIPPLVNAYMNLSPTMKLFGTAINDGFGEVEETGILIAVDEILDEKRVRHIDSFVKEHPEALHITSGANKLIYKDRA
;
A
#
# COMPACT_ATOMS: atom_id res chain seq x y z
N MET A 1 16.91 20.27 -7.33
CA MET A 1 16.95 19.00 -6.61
C MET A 1 15.90 18.10 -7.24
N CYS A 2 16.32 17.01 -7.86
CA CYS A 2 15.40 16.11 -8.55
C CYS A 2 14.58 15.35 -7.50
N ILE A 3 13.27 15.13 -7.73
CA ILE A 3 12.40 14.28 -6.89
C ILE A 3 13.06 12.93 -6.64
N ARG A 4 13.73 12.38 -7.67
CA ARG A 4 14.49 11.14 -7.61
C ARG A 4 15.54 11.15 -6.49
N ASP A 5 16.30 12.25 -6.36
CA ASP A 5 17.37 12.35 -5.35
C ASP A 5 16.84 12.50 -3.92
N ARG A 6 15.61 13.03 -3.78
CA ARG A 6 14.97 13.24 -2.48
C ARG A 6 14.31 11.97 -1.90
N TYR A 7 13.75 11.12 -2.75
CA TYR A 7 12.94 9.96 -2.32
C TYR A 7 13.65 8.64 -2.53
N MET A 8 14.22 8.40 -3.72
CA MET A 8 14.75 7.08 -4.09
C MET A 8 15.80 6.51 -3.15
N PRO A 9 16.78 7.28 -2.62
CA PRO A 9 17.78 6.73 -1.71
C PRO A 9 17.22 6.18 -0.40
N TYR A 10 16.01 6.61 -0.03
CA TYR A 10 15.33 6.28 1.22
C TYR A 10 14.07 5.43 1.01
N THR A 11 13.89 4.91 -0.20
CA THR A 11 12.68 4.17 -0.58
C THR A 11 12.98 2.69 -0.76
N VAL A 12 12.14 1.86 -0.18
CA VAL A 12 12.08 0.42 -0.46
C VAL A 12 10.87 0.14 -1.35
N GLU A 13 11.09 -0.52 -2.50
CA GLU A 13 10.02 -1.00 -3.35
C GLU A 13 9.46 -2.33 -2.79
N LEU A 14 8.16 -2.34 -2.55
CA LEU A 14 7.40 -3.52 -2.11
C LEU A 14 6.95 -4.31 -3.35
N GLY A 15 7.89 -4.94 -4.02
CA GLY A 15 7.65 -5.72 -5.22
C GLY A 15 7.36 -7.18 -4.93
N ARG A 16 6.50 -7.82 -5.76
CA ARG A 16 6.22 -9.27 -5.77
C ARG A 16 5.75 -9.84 -4.43
N SER A 17 5.03 -9.04 -3.66
CA SER A 17 4.46 -9.48 -2.38
C SER A 17 3.22 -10.33 -2.64
N PHE A 18 3.23 -11.58 -2.20
CA PHE A 18 2.07 -12.46 -2.28
C PHE A 18 2.03 -13.42 -1.08
N VAL A 19 0.84 -13.84 -0.73
CA VAL A 19 0.64 -14.92 0.25
C VAL A 19 0.60 -16.24 -0.52
N SER A 20 1.40 -17.22 -0.11
CA SER A 20 1.39 -18.57 -0.71
C SER A 20 -0.02 -19.16 -0.70
N LEU A 21 -0.38 -19.93 -1.75
CA LEU A 21 -1.69 -20.53 -1.88
C LEU A 21 -2.10 -21.38 -0.67
N ASP A 22 -1.15 -22.04 -0.02
CA ASP A 22 -1.38 -22.83 1.20
C ASP A 22 -1.89 -21.97 2.37
N TYR A 23 -1.59 -20.67 2.36
CA TYR A 23 -1.98 -19.70 3.39
C TYR A 23 -3.07 -18.72 2.93
N GLN A 24 -3.67 -18.92 1.76
CA GLN A 24 -4.79 -18.11 1.29
C GLN A 24 -6.16 -18.64 1.72
N ASN A 25 -6.24 -19.92 2.14
CA ASN A 25 -7.50 -20.55 2.49
C ASN A 25 -7.71 -20.63 4.01
N VAL A 26 -8.45 -19.65 4.54
CA VAL A 26 -8.77 -19.55 5.98
C VAL A 26 -9.51 -20.79 6.51
N ARG A 27 -10.32 -21.46 5.69
CA ARG A 27 -11.05 -22.67 6.11
C ARG A 27 -10.15 -23.88 6.30
N LYS A 28 -9.02 -23.93 5.59
CA LYS A 28 -8.06 -25.04 5.68
C LYS A 28 -6.90 -24.77 6.64
N ASN A 29 -6.59 -23.49 6.89
CA ASN A 29 -5.46 -23.12 7.72
C ASN A 29 -5.76 -21.86 8.53
N SER A 30 -5.89 -21.98 9.84
CA SER A 30 -6.14 -20.86 10.75
C SER A 30 -5.03 -19.79 10.73
N LYS A 31 -3.80 -20.16 10.36
CA LYS A 31 -2.65 -19.25 10.21
C LYS A 31 -2.81 -18.30 9.01
N SER A 32 -3.70 -18.60 8.06
CA SER A 32 -3.97 -17.77 6.89
C SER A 32 -4.47 -16.36 7.25
N ILE A 33 -5.15 -16.23 8.40
CA ILE A 33 -5.68 -14.95 8.90
C ILE A 33 -4.53 -13.96 9.16
N PHE A 34 -3.38 -14.47 9.60
CA PHE A 34 -2.23 -13.66 10.00
C PHE A 34 -1.16 -13.52 8.91
N ALA A 35 -1.32 -14.20 7.77
CA ALA A 35 -0.28 -14.22 6.75
C ALA A 35 0.10 -12.83 6.22
N LEU A 36 -0.89 -11.96 6.00
CA LEU A 36 -0.67 -10.58 5.57
C LEU A 36 -0.08 -9.72 6.71
N ASP A 37 -0.53 -9.94 7.95
CA ASP A 37 0.01 -9.25 9.12
C ASP A 37 1.49 -9.57 9.33
N ASN A 38 1.89 -10.84 9.21
CA ASN A 38 3.29 -11.25 9.32
C ASN A 38 4.19 -10.60 8.25
N LEU A 39 3.64 -10.29 7.07
CA LEU A 39 4.36 -9.54 6.06
C LEU A 39 4.66 -8.11 6.55
N TRP A 40 3.68 -7.47 7.19
CA TRP A 40 3.85 -6.14 7.79
C TRP A 40 4.82 -6.15 8.96
N ASP A 41 4.85 -7.22 9.77
CA ASP A 41 5.84 -7.39 10.84
C ASP A 41 7.26 -7.43 10.27
N GLY A 42 7.47 -8.14 9.14
CA GLY A 42 8.74 -8.16 8.42
C GLY A 42 9.15 -6.78 7.89
N LEU A 43 8.21 -6.00 7.37
CA LEU A 43 8.48 -4.63 6.92
C LEU A 43 8.77 -3.69 8.10
N GLY A 44 8.08 -3.86 9.22
CA GLY A 44 8.39 -3.15 10.47
C GLY A 44 9.80 -3.42 10.95
N ALA A 45 10.21 -4.69 10.99
CA ALA A 45 11.57 -5.09 11.33
C ALA A 45 12.61 -4.46 10.39
N LEU A 46 12.31 -4.41 9.08
CA LEU A 46 13.18 -3.80 8.07
C LEU A 46 13.47 -2.33 8.38
N THR A 47 12.48 -1.56 8.83
CA THR A 47 12.66 -0.13 9.15
C THR A 47 13.52 0.07 10.41
N VAL A 48 13.48 -0.87 11.36
CA VAL A 48 14.33 -0.84 12.56
C VAL A 48 15.78 -1.16 12.21
N ILE A 49 15.99 -2.19 11.38
CA ILE A 49 17.32 -2.63 10.96
C ILE A 49 17.97 -1.61 9.99
N ASN A 50 17.16 -0.91 9.20
CA ASN A 50 17.60 0.08 8.22
C ASN A 50 16.92 1.45 8.47
N PRO A 51 17.42 2.26 9.40
CA PRO A 51 16.80 3.52 9.81
C PRO A 51 16.81 4.60 8.71
N ASP A 52 17.55 4.38 7.62
CA ASP A 52 17.52 5.26 6.45
C ASP A 52 16.30 5.02 5.55
N VAL A 53 15.56 3.92 5.76
CA VAL A 53 14.30 3.66 5.05
C VAL A 53 13.22 4.58 5.59
N ARG A 54 12.77 5.51 4.74
CA ARG A 54 11.75 6.51 5.06
C ARG A 54 10.46 6.31 4.31
N TYR A 55 10.52 5.59 3.20
CA TYR A 55 9.37 5.42 2.31
C TYR A 55 9.24 3.97 1.86
N PHE A 56 8.00 3.53 1.75
CA PHE A 56 7.63 2.34 1.04
C PHE A 56 6.90 2.72 -0.26
N PHE A 57 7.46 2.31 -1.40
CA PHE A 57 6.78 2.39 -2.68
C PHE A 57 6.17 1.03 -2.99
N GLY A 58 4.88 0.99 -3.26
CA GLY A 58 4.17 -0.24 -3.57
C GLY A 58 3.26 -0.10 -4.78
N LYS A 59 2.77 -1.23 -5.25
CA LYS A 59 1.77 -1.29 -6.32
C LYS A 59 0.59 -2.15 -5.85
N MET A 60 -0.62 -1.61 -5.95
CA MET A 60 -1.85 -2.34 -5.74
C MET A 60 -2.30 -2.92 -7.08
N THR A 61 -2.42 -4.23 -7.14
CA THR A 61 -2.81 -4.94 -8.36
C THR A 61 -4.29 -5.30 -8.30
N MET A 62 -5.04 -4.94 -9.33
CA MET A 62 -6.39 -5.42 -9.59
C MET A 62 -6.43 -6.17 -10.91
N TYR A 63 -7.11 -7.32 -10.90
CA TYR A 63 -7.27 -8.13 -12.09
C TYR A 63 -8.41 -7.60 -12.96
N PRO A 64 -8.31 -7.67 -14.30
CA PRO A 64 -9.40 -7.28 -15.22
C PRO A 64 -10.71 -8.01 -14.96
N SER A 65 -10.65 -9.21 -14.34
CA SER A 65 -11.83 -9.98 -13.94
C SER A 65 -12.58 -9.42 -12.73
N TYR A 66 -12.01 -8.44 -12.02
CA TYR A 66 -12.71 -7.80 -10.92
C TYR A 66 -13.86 -6.94 -11.47
N ILE A 67 -15.02 -6.94 -10.77
CA ILE A 67 -16.21 -6.23 -11.23
C ILE A 67 -15.94 -4.76 -11.49
N ARG A 68 -16.21 -4.28 -12.72
CA ARG A 68 -15.73 -2.98 -13.21
C ARG A 68 -16.23 -1.79 -12.39
N ILE A 69 -17.51 -1.76 -12.03
CA ILE A 69 -18.06 -0.69 -11.18
C ILE A 69 -17.40 -0.71 -9.78
N GLY A 70 -17.10 -1.88 -9.23
CA GLY A 70 -16.40 -2.02 -7.96
C GLY A 70 -14.97 -1.50 -8.04
N ARG A 71 -14.28 -1.81 -9.14
CA ARG A 71 -12.94 -1.29 -9.43
C ARG A 71 -12.96 0.23 -9.51
N ASP A 72 -13.91 0.82 -10.23
CA ASP A 72 -14.01 2.27 -10.38
C ASP A 72 -14.32 2.96 -9.04
N MET A 73 -15.21 2.36 -8.23
CA MET A 73 -15.48 2.86 -6.88
C MET A 73 -14.21 2.86 -6.00
N ILE A 74 -13.40 1.79 -6.04
CA ILE A 74 -12.14 1.73 -5.30
C ILE A 74 -11.18 2.81 -5.78
N LEU A 75 -10.96 2.95 -7.09
CA LEU A 75 -10.05 3.94 -7.65
C LEU A 75 -10.50 5.37 -7.39
N TYR A 76 -11.82 5.64 -7.47
CA TYR A 76 -12.38 6.95 -7.15
C TYR A 76 -12.17 7.30 -5.67
N PHE A 77 -12.49 6.37 -4.77
CA PHE A 77 -12.26 6.53 -3.34
C PHE A 77 -10.78 6.83 -3.03
N LEU A 78 -9.87 6.04 -3.62
CA LEU A 78 -8.43 6.23 -3.44
C LEU A 78 -7.98 7.60 -3.94
N LYS A 79 -8.42 8.02 -5.12
CA LYS A 79 -8.12 9.36 -5.67
C LYS A 79 -8.67 10.46 -4.78
N LYS A 80 -9.91 10.34 -4.29
CA LYS A 80 -10.54 11.34 -3.42
C LYS A 80 -9.74 11.59 -2.13
N HIS A 81 -9.18 10.54 -1.54
CA HIS A 81 -8.57 10.62 -0.20
C HIS A 81 -7.05 10.63 -0.18
N PHE A 82 -6.37 10.16 -1.23
CA PHE A 82 -4.93 9.93 -1.26
C PHE A 82 -4.23 10.53 -2.47
N ASP A 83 -4.89 11.40 -3.23
CA ASP A 83 -4.34 12.01 -4.44
C ASP A 83 -2.97 12.66 -4.18
N ASP A 84 -1.98 12.35 -5.03
CA ASP A 84 -0.66 12.96 -4.97
C ASP A 84 -0.68 14.35 -5.60
N LYS A 85 -0.93 15.35 -4.77
CA LYS A 85 -0.95 16.76 -5.18
C LYS A 85 0.41 17.29 -5.65
N ASP A 86 1.50 16.60 -5.31
CA ASP A 86 2.85 16.98 -5.70
C ASP A 86 3.24 16.42 -7.06
N HIS A 87 2.41 15.56 -7.66
CA HIS A 87 2.65 14.89 -8.96
C HIS A 87 4.03 14.25 -9.04
N LEU A 88 4.44 13.54 -7.99
CA LEU A 88 5.75 12.90 -7.89
C LEU A 88 5.94 11.82 -8.96
N ILE A 89 4.90 11.06 -9.25
CA ILE A 89 4.85 10.03 -10.28
C ILE A 89 3.53 10.15 -11.03
N VAL A 90 3.63 10.16 -12.36
CA VAL A 90 2.45 10.17 -13.23
C VAL A 90 2.58 9.00 -14.20
N PRO A 91 1.56 8.13 -14.33
CA PRO A 91 1.56 7.08 -15.35
C PRO A 91 1.67 7.67 -16.75
N ILE A 92 2.48 7.04 -17.62
CA ILE A 92 2.59 7.44 -19.03
C ILE A 92 1.26 7.24 -19.75
N HIS A 93 0.59 6.12 -19.46
CA HIS A 93 -0.73 5.77 -20.00
C HIS A 93 -1.69 5.54 -18.84
N PRO A 94 -2.28 6.61 -18.27
CA PRO A 94 -3.18 6.48 -17.14
C PRO A 94 -4.47 5.76 -17.55
N LEU A 95 -4.93 4.87 -16.70
CA LEU A 95 -6.19 4.17 -16.89
C LEU A 95 -7.35 5.05 -16.42
N SER A 96 -8.38 5.15 -17.24
CA SER A 96 -9.60 5.89 -16.93
C SER A 96 -10.65 5.02 -16.24
N TYR A 97 -11.63 5.66 -15.58
CA TYR A 97 -12.84 4.99 -15.15
C TYR A 97 -13.64 4.51 -16.36
N GLU A 98 -14.34 3.39 -16.24
CA GLU A 98 -15.33 2.92 -17.23
C GLU A 98 -16.72 3.54 -16.96
N HIS A 99 -16.98 3.96 -15.72
CA HIS A 99 -18.21 4.65 -15.34
C HIS A 99 -17.98 6.17 -15.18
N PRO A 100 -18.99 7.00 -15.47
CA PRO A 100 -18.87 8.45 -15.34
C PRO A 100 -18.46 8.89 -13.93
N GLU A 101 -17.50 9.78 -13.85
CA GLU A 101 -16.96 10.26 -12.56
C GLU A 101 -18.07 10.94 -11.71
N GLU A 102 -19.05 11.58 -12.34
CA GLU A 102 -20.19 12.19 -11.68
C GLU A 102 -21.10 11.17 -10.98
N GLN A 103 -21.19 9.95 -11.50
CA GLN A 103 -21.92 8.86 -10.85
C GLN A 103 -21.16 8.37 -9.61
N LEU A 104 -19.84 8.19 -9.73
CA LEU A 104 -18.99 7.82 -8.62
C LEU A 104 -19.01 8.87 -7.51
N ALA A 105 -18.97 10.15 -7.88
CA ALA A 105 -19.06 11.27 -6.93
C ALA A 105 -20.35 11.26 -6.11
N LYS A 106 -21.48 10.85 -6.71
CA LYS A 106 -22.76 10.74 -6.00
C LYS A 106 -22.81 9.59 -4.98
N ILE A 107 -21.95 8.58 -5.13
CA ILE A 107 -21.85 7.47 -4.19
C ILE A 107 -21.11 7.92 -2.91
N PHE A 108 -20.02 8.64 -3.06
CA PHE A 108 -19.14 9.03 -1.96
C PHE A 108 -19.48 10.41 -1.41
N THR A 109 -20.54 10.48 -0.62
CA THR A 109 -21.10 11.70 -0.02
C THR A 109 -20.65 11.92 1.44
N GLY A 110 -19.74 11.09 1.93
CA GLY A 110 -19.21 11.20 3.29
C GLY A 110 -18.39 12.48 3.48
N ALA A 111 -18.43 13.01 4.70
CA ALA A 111 -17.66 14.20 5.08
C ALA A 111 -16.17 13.92 5.26
N ASP A 112 -15.80 12.65 5.51
CA ASP A 112 -14.43 12.22 5.78
C ASP A 112 -14.12 10.84 5.22
N PHE A 113 -12.85 10.42 5.37
CA PHE A 113 -12.37 9.11 4.98
C PHE A 113 -13.18 7.97 5.62
N ARG A 114 -13.52 8.08 6.89
CA ARG A 114 -14.19 6.99 7.64
C ARG A 114 -15.60 6.75 7.12
N GLU A 115 -16.32 7.82 6.83
CA GLU A 115 -17.67 7.73 6.27
C GLU A 115 -17.65 7.17 4.86
N ASP A 116 -16.79 7.69 3.99
CA ASP A 116 -16.64 7.18 2.62
C ASP A 116 -16.13 5.73 2.59
N TYR A 117 -15.25 5.34 3.52
CA TYR A 117 -14.79 3.97 3.64
C TYR A 117 -15.94 3.00 4.03
N ARG A 118 -16.87 3.44 4.89
CA ARG A 118 -18.07 2.65 5.20
C ARG A 118 -18.97 2.50 3.97
N ILE A 119 -19.14 3.59 3.19
CA ILE A 119 -19.87 3.57 1.94
C ILE A 119 -19.21 2.59 0.97
N LEU A 120 -17.91 2.71 0.71
CA LEU A 120 -17.16 1.81 -0.16
C LEU A 120 -17.37 0.34 0.22
N ASN A 121 -17.19 0.00 1.50
CA ASN A 121 -17.38 -1.38 1.98
C ASN A 121 -18.79 -1.90 1.76
N ARG A 122 -19.80 -1.06 2.00
CA ARG A 122 -21.21 -1.41 1.80
C ARG A 122 -21.48 -1.69 0.32
N GLU A 123 -21.10 -0.79 -0.56
CA GLU A 123 -21.38 -0.88 -2.00
C GLU A 123 -20.66 -2.08 -2.63
N ILE A 124 -19.39 -2.31 -2.29
CA ILE A 124 -18.63 -3.47 -2.78
C ILE A 124 -19.27 -4.79 -2.31
N ARG A 125 -19.75 -4.85 -1.05
CA ARG A 125 -20.44 -6.04 -0.53
C ARG A 125 -21.80 -6.27 -1.19
N HIS A 126 -22.55 -5.22 -1.51
CA HIS A 126 -23.79 -5.33 -2.28
C HIS A 126 -23.58 -5.94 -3.66
N LEU A 127 -22.40 -5.73 -4.26
CA LEU A 127 -22.00 -6.38 -5.52
C LEU A 127 -21.58 -7.85 -5.34
N GLY A 128 -21.55 -8.38 -4.10
CA GLY A 128 -21.11 -9.75 -3.80
C GLY A 128 -19.60 -9.92 -3.73
N PHE A 129 -18.84 -8.82 -3.63
CA PHE A 129 -17.39 -8.80 -3.59
C PHE A 129 -16.86 -8.24 -2.26
N ASN A 130 -15.54 -8.31 -2.10
CA ASN A 130 -14.83 -7.61 -1.05
C ASN A 130 -13.75 -6.71 -1.67
N ILE A 131 -13.39 -5.64 -0.96
CA ILE A 131 -12.20 -4.88 -1.30
C ILE A 131 -11.00 -5.84 -1.26
N PRO A 132 -10.13 -5.87 -2.29
CA PRO A 132 -8.96 -6.74 -2.29
C PRO A 132 -8.14 -6.54 -1.00
N PRO A 133 -7.71 -7.61 -0.31
CA PRO A 133 -7.08 -7.53 1.01
C PRO A 133 -5.87 -6.60 1.04
N LEU A 134 -5.02 -6.62 0.01
CA LEU A 134 -3.84 -5.76 -0.06
C LEU A 134 -4.22 -4.28 -0.22
N VAL A 135 -5.21 -3.96 -1.07
CA VAL A 135 -5.75 -2.60 -1.22
C VAL A 135 -6.27 -2.09 0.12
N ASN A 136 -7.05 -2.94 0.80
CA ASN A 136 -7.59 -2.62 2.12
C ASN A 136 -6.50 -2.39 3.17
N ALA A 137 -5.43 -3.18 3.16
CA ALA A 137 -4.31 -3.04 4.07
C ALA A 137 -3.58 -1.70 3.87
N TYR A 138 -3.30 -1.32 2.63
CA TYR A 138 -2.65 -0.05 2.31
C TYR A 138 -3.50 1.17 2.72
N MET A 139 -4.79 1.17 2.41
CA MET A 139 -5.70 2.28 2.77
C MET A 139 -5.76 2.55 4.29
N ASN A 140 -5.51 1.52 5.10
CA ASN A 140 -5.59 1.59 6.55
C ASN A 140 -4.20 1.62 7.22
N LEU A 141 -3.12 1.86 6.46
CA LEU A 141 -1.78 1.91 7.01
C LEU A 141 -1.34 3.33 7.37
N SER A 142 -1.59 4.29 6.48
CA SER A 142 -1.20 5.69 6.67
C SER A 142 -2.26 6.63 6.07
N PRO A 143 -2.67 7.67 6.81
CA PRO A 143 -3.62 8.66 6.31
C PRO A 143 -3.02 9.59 5.25
N THR A 144 -1.70 9.63 5.13
CA THR A 144 -0.94 10.47 4.20
C THR A 144 -0.35 9.69 3.03
N MET A 145 -0.80 8.44 2.83
CA MET A 145 -0.43 7.65 1.65
C MET A 145 -0.65 8.50 0.39
N LYS A 146 0.30 8.45 -0.55
CA LYS A 146 0.16 9.11 -1.85
C LYS A 146 -0.22 8.09 -2.92
N LEU A 147 -1.19 8.45 -3.75
CA LEU A 147 -1.66 7.67 -4.88
C LEU A 147 -1.13 8.27 -6.18
N PHE A 148 -0.49 7.45 -7.02
CA PHE A 148 0.16 7.91 -8.26
C PHE A 148 -0.64 7.62 -9.54
N GLY A 149 -1.88 7.16 -9.40
CA GLY A 149 -2.72 6.75 -10.52
C GLY A 149 -2.51 5.28 -10.90
N THR A 150 -3.26 4.85 -11.89
CA THR A 150 -3.35 3.45 -12.31
C THR A 150 -2.96 3.32 -13.78
N ALA A 151 -2.26 2.25 -14.12
CA ALA A 151 -1.93 1.88 -15.50
C ALA A 151 -2.02 0.37 -15.69
N ILE A 152 -2.09 -0.08 -16.94
CA ILE A 152 -2.00 -1.50 -17.29
C ILE A 152 -0.54 -1.93 -17.28
N ASN A 153 -0.26 -3.08 -16.69
CA ASN A 153 1.04 -3.72 -16.76
C ASN A 153 1.02 -4.84 -17.82
N ASP A 154 1.41 -4.49 -19.04
CA ASP A 154 1.47 -5.42 -20.17
C ASP A 154 2.46 -6.57 -19.95
N GLY A 155 3.51 -6.33 -19.16
CA GLY A 155 4.53 -7.33 -18.83
C GLY A 155 4.11 -8.34 -17.76
N PHE A 156 2.94 -8.14 -17.13
CA PHE A 156 2.46 -9.00 -16.06
C PHE A 156 0.95 -9.29 -16.17
N GLY A 157 0.55 -9.92 -17.27
CA GLY A 157 -0.81 -10.41 -17.47
C GLY A 157 -1.87 -9.32 -17.61
N GLU A 158 -1.53 -8.17 -18.14
CA GLU A 158 -2.43 -7.04 -18.38
C GLU A 158 -3.21 -6.58 -17.14
N VAL A 159 -2.63 -6.77 -15.96
CA VAL A 159 -3.25 -6.35 -14.70
C VAL A 159 -3.21 -4.83 -14.56
N GLU A 160 -4.16 -4.30 -13.82
CA GLU A 160 -4.22 -2.88 -13.47
C GLU A 160 -3.41 -2.63 -12.21
N GLU A 161 -2.34 -1.85 -12.32
CA GLU A 161 -1.49 -1.51 -11.20
C GLU A 161 -1.64 -0.05 -10.80
N THR A 162 -1.88 0.18 -9.53
CA THR A 162 -1.98 1.51 -8.93
C THR A 162 -0.77 1.75 -8.05
N GLY A 163 0.06 2.73 -8.37
CA GLY A 163 1.25 3.07 -7.58
C GLY A 163 0.90 3.85 -6.32
N ILE A 164 1.58 3.54 -5.21
CA ILE A 164 1.43 4.23 -3.94
C ILE A 164 2.79 4.50 -3.29
N LEU A 165 2.83 5.53 -2.43
CA LEU A 165 3.95 5.82 -1.54
C LEU A 165 3.45 6.02 -0.11
N ILE A 166 4.14 5.41 0.84
CA ILE A 166 3.86 5.54 2.27
C ILE A 166 5.10 6.09 2.95
N ALA A 167 4.96 7.17 3.71
CA ALA A 167 5.99 7.65 4.61
C ALA A 167 5.96 6.81 5.90
N VAL A 168 7.08 6.24 6.30
CA VAL A 168 7.18 5.31 7.44
C VAL A 168 6.85 6.01 8.75
N ASP A 169 7.25 7.25 8.91
CA ASP A 169 6.99 8.08 10.10
C ASP A 169 5.55 8.57 10.21
N GLU A 170 4.76 8.43 9.14
CA GLU A 170 3.34 8.80 9.08
C GLU A 170 2.39 7.58 9.12
N ILE A 171 2.93 6.41 9.40
CA ILE A 171 2.12 5.20 9.65
C ILE A 171 1.31 5.41 10.93
N LEU A 172 0.04 4.99 10.92
CA LEU A 172 -0.86 5.08 12.07
C LEU A 172 -0.23 4.46 13.32
N ASP A 173 -0.36 5.12 14.47
CA ASP A 173 0.25 4.69 15.73
C ASP A 173 -0.08 3.25 16.11
N GLU A 174 -1.32 2.82 15.93
CA GLU A 174 -1.73 1.44 16.20
C GLU A 174 -0.97 0.42 15.33
N LYS A 175 -0.66 0.78 14.08
CA LYS A 175 0.11 -0.05 13.14
C LYS A 175 1.59 -0.02 13.49
N ARG A 176 2.11 1.15 13.84
CA ARG A 176 3.50 1.31 14.30
C ARG A 176 3.77 0.51 15.56
N VAL A 177 2.92 0.64 16.58
CA VAL A 177 3.04 -0.13 17.83
C VAL A 177 3.01 -1.62 17.56
N ARG A 178 2.12 -2.08 16.67
CA ARG A 178 1.97 -3.50 16.34
C ARG A 178 3.17 -4.05 15.57
N HIS A 179 3.62 -3.38 14.51
CA HIS A 179 4.55 -3.94 13.53
C HIS A 179 6.00 -3.46 13.71
N ILE A 180 6.22 -2.34 14.37
CA ILE A 180 7.56 -1.76 14.57
C ILE A 180 7.98 -1.87 16.03
N ASP A 181 7.18 -1.30 16.94
CA ASP A 181 7.56 -1.23 18.36
C ASP A 181 7.56 -2.61 19.01
N SER A 182 6.70 -3.54 18.57
CA SER A 182 6.73 -4.93 19.01
C SER A 182 8.06 -5.61 18.67
N PHE A 183 8.55 -5.40 17.45
CA PHE A 183 9.84 -5.93 17.01
C PHE A 183 10.99 -5.36 17.86
N VAL A 184 11.01 -4.05 18.09
CA VAL A 184 12.02 -3.40 18.94
C VAL A 184 12.00 -3.96 20.37
N LYS A 185 10.81 -4.22 20.89
CA LYS A 185 10.65 -4.78 22.24
C LYS A 185 11.14 -6.22 22.35
N GLU A 186 10.93 -7.03 21.32
CA GLU A 186 11.38 -8.43 21.26
C GLU A 186 12.86 -8.56 20.90
N HIS A 187 13.41 -7.59 20.17
CA HIS A 187 14.77 -7.58 19.64
C HIS A 187 15.50 -6.25 19.94
N PRO A 188 15.72 -5.92 21.22
CA PRO A 188 16.39 -4.65 21.59
C PRO A 188 17.83 -4.55 21.03
N GLU A 189 18.49 -5.68 20.78
CA GLU A 189 19.80 -5.76 20.13
C GLU A 189 19.79 -5.23 18.69
N ALA A 190 18.64 -5.27 17.98
CA ALA A 190 18.53 -4.77 16.61
C ALA A 190 18.82 -3.27 16.50
N LEU A 191 18.53 -2.49 17.55
CA LEU A 191 18.85 -1.06 17.62
C LEU A 191 20.35 -0.79 17.62
N HIS A 192 21.18 -1.74 18.06
CA HIS A 192 22.63 -1.60 18.14
C HIS A 192 23.34 -1.99 16.84
N ILE A 193 22.71 -2.80 15.99
CA ILE A 193 23.26 -3.21 14.70
C ILE A 193 23.32 -2.02 13.73
N THR A 194 22.44 -1.04 13.88
CA THR A 194 22.33 0.14 13.00
C THR A 194 23.47 1.13 13.15
N SER A 195 24.21 1.15 14.26
CA SER A 195 25.31 2.10 14.47
C SER A 195 26.63 1.74 13.75
N GLY A 196 26.79 0.50 13.29
CA GLY A 196 28.02 0.00 12.69
C GLY A 196 27.95 -0.42 11.22
N ALA A 197 26.84 -1.01 10.77
CA ALA A 197 26.75 -1.71 9.49
C ALA A 197 26.32 -0.82 8.32
N ASN A 198 25.58 0.26 8.55
CA ASN A 198 25.02 1.09 7.46
C ASN A 198 26.03 1.99 6.76
N LYS A 199 27.28 2.09 7.25
CA LYS A 199 28.34 2.81 6.53
C LYS A 199 28.95 2.02 5.37
N LEU A 200 28.73 0.71 5.29
CA LEU A 200 29.43 -0.17 4.32
C LEU A 200 28.63 -0.48 3.06
N ILE A 201 27.29 -0.47 3.10
CA ILE A 201 26.47 -0.94 1.95
C ILE A 201 26.32 0.11 0.85
N TYR A 202 26.51 1.40 1.14
CA TYR A 202 26.32 2.50 0.17
C TYR A 202 27.61 3.11 -0.37
N LYS A 203 28.81 2.70 0.10
CA LYS A 203 30.10 3.23 -0.40
C LYS A 203 30.54 2.67 -1.76
N ASP A 204 30.03 1.53 -2.18
CA ASP A 204 30.48 0.85 -3.40
C ASP A 204 29.55 1.04 -4.61
N ARG A 205 28.63 2.02 -4.59
CA ARG A 205 27.71 2.34 -5.71
C ARG A 205 27.70 3.82 -6.10
N ALA A 206 28.80 4.52 -5.87
CA ALA A 206 29.00 5.87 -6.39
C ALA A 206 29.83 5.83 -7.69
#